data_11947592b4811e4b1f2d073f75ca059e
#
_entry.id   11947592b4811e4b1f2d073f75ca059e
#
_cell.length_a   1.000
_cell.length_b   1.000
_cell.length_c   1.000
_cell.angle_alpha   90.00
_cell.angle_beta   90.00
_cell.angle_gamma   90.00
#
_symmetry.space_group_name_H-M   'P 1'
#
loop_
_entity.id
_entity.type
_entity.pdbx_description
1 polymer ?
#
loop_
_entity_poly.entity_id
_entity_poly.type
_entity_poly.pdbx_seq_one_letter_code
_entity_poly.pdbx_strand_id
1 'polypeptide(L)'
;MHDDIVYPGPEGTHTAAAASLLHEGARLVPLAGFRAVADAVAAADAGGGVLPIESSLAGAVAETHDLLYERSLSIVAETVLPIRHMLAGPERIALDSIRVVRSHPMAFDQCRDLLAQLPGAARIAVSSTAEAARLAAEDDDASVVAIVGEDAASLYGLTVLADDVGDHTAFTRFVSIGRHTRLDVDEAAARTAFSFVTKHQPGALHAAIEPFARAGLDLQRLVSRPLPATPWKYRFDAVVAGHPLDPVVRGALRDVRALTRELRVVGVYEGHEEEQ
;
A
#
# COMPACT_ATOMS: atom_id res chain seq x y z
N MET A 1 9.77 25.27 -0.68
CA MET A 1 9.51 23.87 -0.34
C MET A 1 8.37 23.42 -1.23
N HIS A 2 8.54 22.38 -1.99
CA HIS A 2 7.46 21.89 -2.83
C HIS A 2 6.44 21.17 -1.91
N ASP A 3 5.24 21.73 -1.82
CA ASP A 3 4.13 21.14 -1.05
C ASP A 3 3.43 19.99 -1.82
N ASP A 4 4.03 19.58 -2.93
CA ASP A 4 3.50 18.53 -3.79
C ASP A 4 3.55 17.18 -3.07
N ILE A 5 2.47 16.42 -3.20
CA ILE A 5 2.39 15.03 -2.75
C ILE A 5 2.56 14.10 -3.94
N VAL A 6 3.57 13.25 -3.88
CA VAL A 6 3.89 12.34 -4.98
C VAL A 6 3.34 10.94 -4.72
N TYR A 7 2.98 10.23 -5.79
CA TYR A 7 2.46 8.86 -5.71
C TYR A 7 2.83 8.05 -6.96
N PRO A 8 2.86 6.70 -6.91
CA PRO A 8 3.08 5.89 -8.11
C PRO A 8 1.88 5.98 -9.05
N GLY A 9 2.13 6.60 -10.22
CA GLY A 9 1.12 6.80 -11.26
C GLY A 9 0.82 5.57 -12.10
N PRO A 10 0.00 5.73 -13.13
CA PRO A 10 -0.61 6.98 -13.61
C PRO A 10 -1.75 7.51 -12.73
N GLU A 11 -2.43 8.59 -13.18
CA GLU A 11 -3.69 9.05 -12.57
C GLU A 11 -4.76 7.96 -12.66
N GLY A 12 -5.76 7.98 -11.77
CA GLY A 12 -6.82 6.98 -11.70
C GLY A 12 -6.42 5.67 -10.97
N THR A 13 -5.20 5.60 -10.40
CA THR A 13 -4.82 4.47 -9.53
C THR A 13 -5.47 4.59 -8.15
N HIS A 14 -5.67 3.46 -7.46
CA HIS A 14 -6.10 3.46 -6.05
C HIS A 14 -5.14 4.25 -5.15
N THR A 15 -3.85 4.34 -5.53
CA THR A 15 -2.89 5.17 -4.80
C THR A 15 -3.17 6.66 -5.01
N ALA A 16 -3.63 7.07 -6.19
CA ALA A 16 -4.08 8.46 -6.43
C ALA A 16 -5.30 8.80 -5.56
N ALA A 17 -6.28 7.90 -5.47
CA ALA A 17 -7.44 8.04 -4.59
C ALA A 17 -7.03 8.16 -3.11
N ALA A 18 -6.12 7.30 -2.65
CA ALA A 18 -5.58 7.36 -1.29
C ALA A 18 -4.82 8.69 -1.03
N ALA A 19 -4.06 9.18 -2.01
CA ALA A 19 -3.34 10.43 -1.91
C ALA A 19 -4.31 11.63 -1.80
N SER A 20 -5.38 11.63 -2.59
CA SER A 20 -6.43 12.66 -2.51
C SER A 20 -7.12 12.68 -1.15
N LEU A 21 -7.40 11.50 -0.58
CA LEU A 21 -8.04 11.39 0.73
C LEU A 21 -7.13 11.82 1.87
N LEU A 22 -5.85 11.42 1.84
CA LEU A 22 -4.88 11.74 2.89
C LEU A 22 -4.38 13.19 2.84
N HIS A 23 -4.49 13.84 1.68
CA HIS A 23 -3.93 15.18 1.44
C HIS A 23 -4.91 16.06 0.66
N GLU A 24 -6.08 16.30 1.26
CA GLU A 24 -7.13 17.13 0.67
C GLU A 24 -6.59 18.52 0.29
N GLY A 25 -6.83 18.93 -0.96
CA GLY A 25 -6.39 20.22 -1.50
C GLY A 25 -4.90 20.29 -1.87
N ALA A 26 -4.10 19.26 -1.64
CA ALA A 26 -2.71 19.24 -2.09
C ALA A 26 -2.60 19.00 -3.62
N ARG A 27 -1.52 19.47 -4.21
CA ARG A 27 -1.17 19.11 -5.58
C ARG A 27 -0.60 17.71 -5.60
N LEU A 28 -1.27 16.81 -6.30
CA LEU A 28 -0.87 15.42 -6.46
C LEU A 28 -0.07 15.25 -7.76
N VAL A 29 1.11 14.59 -7.68
CA VAL A 29 2.00 14.41 -8.82
C VAL A 29 2.35 12.93 -9.00
N PRO A 30 1.93 12.30 -10.14
CA PRO A 30 2.25 10.92 -10.43
C PRO A 30 3.73 10.76 -10.80
N LEU A 31 4.38 9.72 -10.27
CA LEU A 31 5.77 9.35 -10.58
C LEU A 31 5.85 7.90 -11.08
N ALA A 32 6.98 7.55 -11.68
CA ALA A 32 7.22 6.23 -12.28
C ALA A 32 7.56 5.17 -11.21
N GLY A 33 6.57 4.82 -10.37
CA GLY A 33 6.67 3.73 -9.41
C GLY A 33 7.16 4.14 -8.02
N PHE A 34 7.22 3.16 -7.12
CA PHE A 34 7.42 3.34 -5.67
C PHE A 34 8.78 3.95 -5.34
N ARG A 35 9.84 3.50 -6.03
CA ARG A 35 11.21 4.01 -5.82
C ARG A 35 11.32 5.49 -6.14
N ALA A 36 10.74 5.94 -7.26
CA ALA A 36 10.77 7.35 -7.63
C ALA A 36 10.05 8.23 -6.58
N VAL A 37 8.94 7.75 -6.03
CA VAL A 37 8.22 8.41 -4.93
C VAL A 37 9.09 8.51 -3.68
N ALA A 38 9.68 7.40 -3.25
CA ALA A 38 10.53 7.37 -2.07
C ALA A 38 11.79 8.26 -2.24
N ASP A 39 12.40 8.24 -3.41
CA ASP A 39 13.60 9.04 -3.72
C ASP A 39 13.27 10.55 -3.72
N ALA A 40 12.14 10.96 -4.31
CA ALA A 40 11.70 12.36 -4.31
C ALA A 40 11.42 12.90 -2.90
N VAL A 41 10.78 12.09 -2.03
CA VAL A 41 10.54 12.46 -0.63
C VAL A 41 11.84 12.53 0.15
N ALA A 42 12.75 11.57 -0.03
CA ALA A 42 14.04 11.53 0.66
C ALA A 42 14.95 12.72 0.25
N ALA A 43 14.93 13.11 -1.03
CA ALA A 43 15.66 14.26 -1.56
C ALA A 43 15.06 15.63 -1.20
N ALA A 44 13.87 15.67 -0.58
CA ALA A 44 13.09 16.88 -0.33
C ALA A 44 12.60 17.60 -1.60
N ASP A 45 12.51 16.89 -2.71
CA ASP A 45 11.92 17.40 -3.96
C ASP A 45 10.39 17.43 -3.88
N ALA A 46 9.80 16.65 -2.96
CA ALA A 46 8.38 16.62 -2.65
C ALA A 46 8.13 16.82 -1.14
N GLY A 47 6.95 17.35 -0.79
CA GLY A 47 6.51 17.56 0.61
C GLY A 47 6.22 16.24 1.32
N GLY A 48 5.70 15.26 0.58
CA GLY A 48 5.38 13.90 1.04
C GLY A 48 5.06 12.97 -0.13
N GLY A 49 4.81 11.72 0.18
CA GLY A 49 4.40 10.74 -0.83
C GLY A 49 3.39 9.75 -0.28
N VAL A 50 2.66 9.07 -1.16
CA VAL A 50 1.72 8.01 -0.76
C VAL A 50 2.09 6.71 -1.45
N LEU A 51 2.13 5.62 -0.68
CA LEU A 51 2.47 4.27 -1.15
C LEU A 51 1.50 3.23 -0.56
N PRO A 52 1.16 2.16 -1.28
CA PRO A 52 0.50 1.01 -0.69
C PRO A 52 1.48 0.25 0.22
N ILE A 53 1.05 -0.22 1.39
CA ILE A 53 1.91 -0.96 2.33
C ILE A 53 1.43 -2.38 2.58
N GLU A 54 0.14 -2.64 2.43
CA GLU A 54 -0.46 -3.94 2.70
C GLU A 54 -1.76 -4.13 1.90
N SER A 55 -1.99 -5.34 1.42
CA SER A 55 -3.26 -5.77 0.84
C SER A 55 -3.86 -6.89 1.68
N SER A 56 -5.16 -6.85 1.91
CA SER A 56 -5.87 -7.91 2.66
C SER A 56 -5.78 -9.29 2.00
N LEU A 57 -5.56 -9.36 0.69
CA LEU A 57 -5.45 -10.60 -0.08
C LEU A 57 -4.00 -11.01 -0.36
N ALA A 58 -3.12 -10.06 -0.66
CA ALA A 58 -1.73 -10.34 -1.06
C ALA A 58 -0.72 -10.15 0.08
N GLY A 59 -1.14 -9.59 1.22
CA GLY A 59 -0.27 -9.32 2.36
C GLY A 59 0.60 -8.07 2.17
N ALA A 60 1.76 -8.06 2.82
CA ALA A 60 2.65 -6.91 2.85
C ALA A 60 3.25 -6.56 1.48
N VAL A 61 3.25 -5.28 1.15
CA VAL A 61 3.91 -4.74 -0.06
C VAL A 61 5.40 -4.58 0.22
N ALA A 62 6.14 -5.62 -0.13
CA ALA A 62 7.56 -5.79 0.19
C ALA A 62 8.43 -4.58 -0.18
N GLU A 63 8.22 -4.00 -1.37
CA GLU A 63 8.99 -2.87 -1.88
C GLU A 63 8.80 -1.61 -1.01
N THR A 64 7.58 -1.33 -0.56
CA THR A 64 7.32 -0.19 0.33
C THR A 64 8.06 -0.32 1.65
N HIS A 65 8.02 -1.51 2.27
CA HIS A 65 8.77 -1.78 3.49
C HIS A 65 10.29 -1.60 3.31
N ASP A 66 10.82 -2.04 2.18
CA ASP A 66 12.25 -1.92 1.88
C ASP A 66 12.65 -0.46 1.65
N LEU A 67 11.85 0.30 0.91
CA LEU A 67 12.10 1.72 0.64
C LEU A 67 12.02 2.58 1.91
N LEU A 68 11.06 2.34 2.80
CA LEU A 68 10.97 3.01 4.10
C LEU A 68 12.25 2.82 4.92
N TYR A 69 12.79 1.61 4.93
CA TYR A 69 14.04 1.30 5.62
C TYR A 69 15.26 1.91 4.93
N GLU A 70 15.43 1.67 3.63
CA GLU A 70 16.58 2.10 2.84
C GLU A 70 16.73 3.63 2.78
N ARG A 71 15.62 4.35 2.66
CA ARG A 71 15.59 5.82 2.55
C ARG A 71 15.40 6.52 3.88
N SER A 72 15.30 5.75 4.96
CA SER A 72 15.06 6.31 6.30
C SER A 72 13.80 7.19 6.37
N LEU A 73 12.75 6.83 5.62
CA LEU A 73 11.49 7.54 5.62
C LEU A 73 10.60 7.15 6.80
N SER A 74 9.64 8.02 7.11
CA SER A 74 8.67 7.82 8.18
C SER A 74 7.26 7.75 7.64
N ILE A 75 6.42 6.92 8.26
CA ILE A 75 4.97 6.92 8.03
C ILE A 75 4.38 8.07 8.86
N VAL A 76 3.55 8.91 8.22
CA VAL A 76 2.96 10.10 8.84
C VAL A 76 1.43 10.08 8.87
N ALA A 77 0.81 9.24 8.05
CA ALA A 77 -0.64 8.98 8.04
C ALA A 77 -0.92 7.63 7.38
N GLU A 78 -2.14 7.11 7.59
CA GLU A 78 -2.60 5.85 7.05
C GLU A 78 -4.06 5.97 6.59
N THR A 79 -4.43 5.28 5.51
CA THR A 79 -5.83 5.06 5.12
C THR A 79 -5.99 3.66 4.55
N VAL A 80 -7.22 3.14 4.60
CA VAL A 80 -7.59 1.85 4.01
C VAL A 80 -8.69 2.09 2.99
N LEU A 81 -8.49 1.61 1.77
CA LEU A 81 -9.48 1.70 0.71
C LEU A 81 -9.99 0.32 0.30
N PRO A 82 -11.29 0.17 0.06
CA PRO A 82 -11.80 -0.99 -0.65
C PRO A 82 -11.30 -0.96 -2.09
N ILE A 83 -10.88 -2.13 -2.59
CA ILE A 83 -10.44 -2.31 -3.97
C ILE A 83 -11.55 -3.00 -4.72
N ARG A 84 -12.27 -2.23 -5.53
CA ARG A 84 -13.32 -2.75 -6.40
C ARG A 84 -12.81 -2.82 -7.83
N HIS A 85 -13.16 -3.90 -8.51
CA HIS A 85 -12.83 -4.12 -9.90
C HIS A 85 -14.07 -4.08 -10.76
N MET A 86 -13.97 -3.41 -11.89
CA MET A 86 -15.00 -3.34 -12.94
C MET A 86 -14.44 -3.84 -14.25
N LEU A 87 -15.25 -4.46 -15.06
CA LEU A 87 -14.96 -4.68 -16.48
C LEU A 87 -15.46 -3.48 -17.26
N ALA A 88 -14.59 -2.79 -17.97
CA ALA A 88 -14.96 -1.61 -18.74
C ALA A 88 -14.28 -1.57 -20.10
N GLY A 89 -14.90 -0.94 -21.06
CA GLY A 89 -14.41 -0.81 -22.43
C GLY A 89 -14.79 0.55 -23.05
N PRO A 90 -14.29 0.85 -24.27
CA PRO A 90 -14.58 2.12 -24.95
C PRO A 90 -16.07 2.33 -25.22
N GLU A 91 -16.80 1.26 -25.46
CA GLU A 91 -18.24 1.30 -25.69
C GLU A 91 -18.95 0.06 -25.13
N ARG A 92 -20.26 0.07 -25.13
CA ARG A 92 -21.07 -1.08 -24.67
C ARG A 92 -21.06 -2.20 -25.70
N ILE A 93 -20.52 -3.35 -25.33
CA ILE A 93 -20.50 -4.57 -26.14
C ILE A 93 -21.03 -5.75 -25.34
N ALA A 94 -21.40 -6.84 -26.03
CA ALA A 94 -21.77 -8.10 -25.39
C ALA A 94 -20.51 -8.83 -24.88
N LEU A 95 -20.62 -9.54 -23.75
CA LEU A 95 -19.48 -10.23 -23.13
C LEU A 95 -18.83 -11.27 -24.05
N ASP A 96 -19.64 -11.95 -24.89
CA ASP A 96 -19.17 -12.94 -25.86
C ASP A 96 -18.39 -12.33 -27.05
N SER A 97 -18.50 -11.02 -27.23
CA SER A 97 -17.75 -10.26 -28.25
C SER A 97 -16.36 -9.83 -27.77
N ILE A 98 -16.05 -10.00 -26.49
CA ILE A 98 -14.74 -9.62 -25.90
C ILE A 98 -13.65 -10.56 -26.39
N ARG A 99 -12.58 -10.01 -26.95
CA ARG A 99 -11.42 -10.75 -27.44
C ARG A 99 -10.16 -10.54 -26.61
N VAL A 100 -10.03 -9.39 -25.96
CA VAL A 100 -8.87 -9.04 -25.15
C VAL A 100 -9.32 -8.40 -23.85
N VAL A 101 -8.75 -8.85 -22.74
CA VAL A 101 -8.87 -8.21 -21.42
C VAL A 101 -7.51 -7.76 -20.97
N ARG A 102 -7.32 -6.46 -20.73
CA ARG A 102 -6.09 -5.87 -20.17
C ARG A 102 -6.26 -5.63 -18.68
N SER A 103 -5.25 -5.94 -17.87
CA SER A 103 -5.18 -5.49 -16.48
C SER A 103 -3.82 -5.77 -15.85
N HIS A 104 -3.66 -5.35 -14.58
CA HIS A 104 -2.54 -5.79 -13.75
C HIS A 104 -2.69 -7.29 -13.40
N PRO A 105 -1.58 -8.08 -13.31
CA PRO A 105 -1.65 -9.49 -12.96
C PRO A 105 -2.47 -9.80 -11.70
N MET A 106 -2.33 -8.99 -10.66
CA MET A 106 -3.10 -9.13 -9.42
C MET A 106 -4.62 -9.03 -9.65
N ALA A 107 -5.08 -8.15 -10.54
CA ALA A 107 -6.50 -8.02 -10.85
C ALA A 107 -7.04 -9.25 -11.59
N PHE A 108 -6.23 -9.89 -12.44
CA PHE A 108 -6.60 -11.18 -13.03
C PHE A 108 -6.76 -12.28 -11.98
N ASP A 109 -5.89 -12.30 -10.96
CA ASP A 109 -5.97 -13.26 -9.87
C ASP A 109 -7.17 -13.00 -8.93
N GLN A 110 -7.68 -11.78 -8.92
CA GLN A 110 -8.83 -11.35 -8.11
C GLN A 110 -10.18 -11.41 -8.84
N CYS A 111 -10.20 -11.67 -10.15
CA CYS A 111 -11.39 -11.69 -10.99
C CYS A 111 -11.48 -12.99 -11.81
N ARG A 112 -11.19 -14.14 -11.20
CA ARG A 112 -11.15 -15.45 -11.88
C ARG A 112 -12.52 -15.87 -12.36
N ASP A 113 -13.57 -15.61 -11.59
CA ASP A 113 -14.94 -15.98 -11.92
C ASP A 113 -15.45 -15.21 -13.15
N LEU A 114 -15.14 -13.93 -13.28
CA LEU A 114 -15.38 -13.16 -14.49
C LEU A 114 -14.61 -13.76 -15.67
N LEU A 115 -13.31 -14.00 -15.49
CA LEU A 115 -12.45 -14.49 -16.57
C LEU A 115 -12.80 -15.92 -17.02
N ALA A 116 -13.43 -16.72 -16.17
CA ALA A 116 -13.98 -18.03 -16.54
C ALA A 116 -15.18 -17.93 -17.49
N GLN A 117 -15.90 -16.81 -17.45
CA GLN A 117 -17.01 -16.52 -18.39
C GLN A 117 -16.52 -15.99 -19.75
N LEU A 118 -15.22 -15.68 -19.87
CA LEU A 118 -14.57 -15.14 -21.07
C LEU A 118 -13.46 -16.08 -21.59
N PRO A 119 -13.74 -17.36 -21.87
CA PRO A 119 -12.71 -18.35 -22.17
C PRO A 119 -11.97 -18.10 -23.49
N GLY A 120 -12.54 -17.33 -24.40
CA GLY A 120 -11.95 -16.94 -25.69
C GLY A 120 -11.13 -15.66 -25.66
N ALA A 121 -11.16 -14.91 -24.56
CA ALA A 121 -10.47 -13.62 -24.45
C ALA A 121 -8.99 -13.81 -24.08
N ALA A 122 -8.12 -13.17 -24.82
CA ALA A 122 -6.69 -13.09 -24.48
C ALA A 122 -6.48 -12.15 -23.28
N ARG A 123 -5.62 -12.53 -22.34
CA ARG A 123 -5.29 -11.73 -21.15
C ARG A 123 -3.95 -11.04 -21.37
N ILE A 124 -3.92 -9.71 -21.35
CA ILE A 124 -2.70 -8.92 -21.55
C ILE A 124 -2.37 -8.18 -20.25
N ALA A 125 -1.25 -8.57 -19.63
CA ALA A 125 -0.77 -7.96 -18.41
C ALA A 125 -0.15 -6.58 -18.70
N VAL A 126 -0.50 -5.58 -17.88
CA VAL A 126 0.06 -4.23 -17.91
C VAL A 126 0.47 -3.80 -16.50
N SER A 127 1.11 -2.64 -16.37
CA SER A 127 1.73 -2.16 -15.12
C SER A 127 0.74 -1.81 -14.01
N SER A 128 -0.51 -1.45 -14.36
CA SER A 128 -1.57 -1.12 -13.39
C SER A 128 -2.95 -1.22 -14.03
N THR A 129 -4.00 -1.27 -13.20
CA THR A 129 -5.40 -1.20 -13.66
C THR A 129 -5.73 0.14 -14.32
N ALA A 130 -5.12 1.24 -13.89
CA ALA A 130 -5.29 2.55 -14.51
C ALA A 130 -4.57 2.63 -15.88
N GLU A 131 -3.41 2.00 -16.03
CA GLU A 131 -2.76 1.87 -17.34
C GLU A 131 -3.60 1.01 -18.29
N ALA A 132 -4.24 -0.05 -17.78
CA ALA A 132 -5.19 -0.85 -18.56
C ALA A 132 -6.37 -0.01 -19.06
N ALA A 133 -6.92 0.87 -18.20
CA ALA A 133 -7.99 1.79 -18.57
C ALA A 133 -7.57 2.75 -19.68
N ARG A 134 -6.41 3.38 -19.54
CA ARG A 134 -5.86 4.29 -20.55
C ARG A 134 -5.70 3.59 -21.91
N LEU A 135 -5.07 2.41 -21.91
CA LEU A 135 -4.85 1.63 -23.13
C LEU A 135 -6.14 1.12 -23.76
N ALA A 136 -7.19 0.84 -22.98
CA ALA A 136 -8.48 0.45 -23.51
C ALA A 136 -9.23 1.65 -24.11
N ALA A 137 -9.09 2.83 -23.53
CA ALA A 137 -9.69 4.06 -24.06
C ALA A 137 -9.04 4.53 -25.38
N GLU A 138 -7.75 4.24 -25.56
CA GLU A 138 -6.99 4.59 -26.77
C GLU A 138 -7.09 3.53 -27.88
N ASP A 139 -7.72 2.38 -27.61
CA ASP A 139 -7.84 1.29 -28.57
C ASP A 139 -9.04 1.51 -29.50
N ASP A 140 -8.81 1.38 -30.81
CA ASP A 140 -9.88 1.51 -31.83
C ASP A 140 -10.78 0.26 -31.93
N ASP A 141 -10.38 -0.86 -31.29
CA ASP A 141 -11.14 -2.12 -31.29
C ASP A 141 -11.97 -2.24 -30.00
N ALA A 142 -13.28 -2.07 -30.14
CA ALA A 142 -14.24 -2.19 -29.04
C ALA A 142 -14.21 -3.56 -28.31
N SER A 143 -13.68 -4.62 -28.96
CA SER A 143 -13.52 -5.93 -28.35
C SER A 143 -12.35 -6.01 -27.35
N VAL A 144 -11.56 -4.94 -27.21
CA VAL A 144 -10.48 -4.78 -26.22
C VAL A 144 -11.01 -4.02 -25.02
N VAL A 145 -11.10 -4.71 -23.89
CA VAL A 145 -11.62 -4.17 -22.63
C VAL A 145 -10.58 -4.27 -21.51
N ALA A 146 -10.86 -3.70 -20.37
CA ALA A 146 -9.96 -3.74 -19.22
C ALA A 146 -10.70 -4.07 -17.91
N ILE A 147 -10.00 -4.75 -16.98
CA ILE A 147 -10.40 -4.79 -15.58
C ILE A 147 -9.73 -3.60 -14.90
N VAL A 148 -10.53 -2.70 -14.34
CA VAL A 148 -10.14 -1.37 -13.86
C VAL A 148 -10.79 -1.04 -12.52
N GLY A 149 -10.34 0.00 -11.84
CA GLY A 149 -11.07 0.64 -10.74
C GLY A 149 -12.04 1.71 -11.26
N GLU A 150 -12.97 2.12 -10.42
CA GLU A 150 -14.01 3.12 -10.72
C GLU A 150 -13.40 4.45 -11.18
N ASP A 151 -12.41 4.95 -10.43
CA ASP A 151 -11.75 6.23 -10.75
C ASP A 151 -11.08 6.20 -12.12
N ALA A 152 -10.43 5.09 -12.46
CA ALA A 152 -9.81 4.93 -13.77
C ALA A 152 -10.85 4.83 -14.89
N ALA A 153 -11.93 4.06 -14.69
CA ALA A 153 -13.00 3.97 -15.67
C ALA A 153 -13.62 5.36 -15.96
N SER A 154 -13.89 6.13 -14.90
CA SER A 154 -14.43 7.49 -15.01
C SER A 154 -13.45 8.45 -15.68
N LEU A 155 -12.18 8.45 -15.25
CA LEU A 155 -11.13 9.34 -15.77
C LEU A 155 -10.91 9.18 -17.28
N TYR A 156 -10.91 7.93 -17.76
CA TYR A 156 -10.67 7.62 -19.17
C TYR A 156 -11.97 7.48 -20.00
N GLY A 157 -13.13 7.79 -19.40
CA GLY A 157 -14.42 7.80 -20.10
C GLY A 157 -14.87 6.43 -20.58
N LEU A 158 -14.46 5.36 -19.89
CA LEU A 158 -14.84 4.00 -20.26
C LEU A 158 -16.29 3.69 -19.85
N THR A 159 -16.94 2.88 -20.66
CA THR A 159 -18.27 2.32 -20.36
C THR A 159 -18.12 1.07 -19.50
N VAL A 160 -18.76 1.05 -18.32
CA VAL A 160 -18.80 -0.13 -17.45
C VAL A 160 -19.69 -1.21 -18.10
N LEU A 161 -19.12 -2.39 -18.31
CA LEU A 161 -19.77 -3.57 -18.86
C LEU A 161 -20.26 -4.52 -17.76
N ALA A 162 -19.47 -4.65 -16.68
CA ALA A 162 -19.85 -5.36 -15.48
C ALA A 162 -19.20 -4.67 -14.27
N ASP A 163 -19.97 -4.52 -13.21
CA ASP A 163 -19.55 -3.90 -11.95
C ASP A 163 -19.21 -4.98 -10.91
N ASP A 164 -18.36 -4.63 -9.94
CA ASP A 164 -17.96 -5.48 -8.81
C ASP A 164 -17.59 -6.91 -9.20
N VAL A 165 -16.66 -7.01 -10.17
CA VAL A 165 -16.24 -8.29 -10.75
C VAL A 165 -15.15 -9.01 -9.98
N GLY A 166 -14.80 -8.53 -8.79
CA GLY A 166 -13.83 -9.16 -7.89
C GLY A 166 -14.43 -10.40 -7.20
N ASP A 167 -13.67 -11.49 -7.14
CA ASP A 167 -14.09 -12.75 -6.49
C ASP A 167 -14.27 -12.59 -4.98
N HIS A 168 -13.59 -11.60 -4.36
CA HIS A 168 -13.63 -11.30 -2.93
C HIS A 168 -13.52 -9.80 -2.68
N THR A 169 -14.09 -9.34 -1.57
CA THR A 169 -13.85 -7.98 -1.08
C THR A 169 -12.38 -7.82 -0.70
N ALA A 170 -11.67 -6.94 -1.38
CA ALA A 170 -10.27 -6.63 -1.15
C ALA A 170 -10.12 -5.24 -0.55
N PHE A 171 -9.17 -5.10 0.37
CA PHE A 171 -8.79 -3.82 0.93
C PHE A 171 -7.29 -3.61 0.75
N THR A 172 -6.90 -2.38 0.51
CA THR A 172 -5.47 -2.00 0.49
C THR A 172 -5.25 -0.87 1.48
N ARG A 173 -4.24 -1.03 2.29
CA ARG A 173 -3.74 -0.04 3.23
C ARG A 173 -2.69 0.81 2.54
N PHE A 174 -2.87 2.11 2.56
CA PHE A 174 -1.96 3.10 2.02
C PHE A 174 -1.38 3.94 3.15
N VAL A 175 -0.12 4.33 3.00
CA VAL A 175 0.56 5.20 3.97
C VAL A 175 1.06 6.45 3.28
N SER A 176 0.88 7.57 3.95
CA SER A 176 1.61 8.80 3.64
C SER A 176 2.99 8.71 4.26
N ILE A 177 4.02 9.05 3.48
CA ILE A 177 5.42 8.99 3.89
C ILE A 177 6.04 10.38 3.87
N GLY A 178 6.92 10.62 4.84
CA GLY A 178 7.66 11.85 4.99
C GLY A 178 9.08 11.60 5.51
N ARG A 179 9.89 12.66 5.63
CA ARG A 179 11.28 12.56 6.12
C ARG A 179 11.38 12.48 7.64
N HIS A 180 10.35 12.93 8.33
CA HIS A 180 10.35 13.02 9.80
C HIS A 180 9.09 12.40 10.37
N THR A 181 9.23 11.73 11.49
CA THR A 181 8.10 11.24 12.28
C THR A 181 7.37 12.41 12.93
N ARG A 182 6.05 12.40 12.88
CA ARG A 182 5.18 13.32 13.62
C ARG A 182 4.95 12.80 15.03
N LEU A 183 4.85 13.71 15.99
CA LEU A 183 4.49 13.37 17.37
C LEU A 183 3.25 14.14 17.86
N ASP A 184 2.67 14.97 16.99
CA ASP A 184 1.46 15.75 17.21
C ASP A 184 0.19 14.97 16.79
N VAL A 185 0.10 13.72 17.24
CA VAL A 185 -0.95 12.74 16.91
C VAL A 185 -1.80 12.51 18.16
N ASP A 186 -3.12 12.32 17.99
CA ASP A 186 -3.99 11.97 19.10
C ASP A 186 -3.51 10.64 19.75
N GLU A 187 -3.19 10.72 21.06
CA GLU A 187 -2.66 9.58 21.80
C GLU A 187 -3.61 8.39 21.82
N ALA A 188 -4.94 8.62 21.82
CA ALA A 188 -5.93 7.56 21.87
C ALA A 188 -6.02 6.75 20.55
N ALA A 189 -5.83 7.43 19.42
CA ALA A 189 -5.85 6.82 18.08
C ALA A 189 -4.46 6.44 17.57
N ALA A 190 -3.41 6.77 18.31
CA ALA A 190 -2.03 6.62 17.84
C ALA A 190 -1.63 5.16 17.56
N ARG A 191 -0.89 4.99 16.49
CA ARG A 191 -0.12 3.78 16.15
C ARG A 191 1.35 4.13 16.07
N THR A 192 2.18 3.28 16.63
CA THR A 192 3.65 3.41 16.52
C THR A 192 4.17 2.31 15.59
N ALA A 193 4.65 2.71 14.41
CA ALA A 193 5.39 1.83 13.51
C ALA A 193 6.87 1.86 13.87
N PHE A 194 7.48 0.69 13.96
CA PHE A 194 8.89 0.55 14.26
C PHE A 194 9.52 -0.62 13.52
N SER A 195 10.82 -0.54 13.31
CA SER A 195 11.62 -1.59 12.67
C SER A 195 12.70 -2.05 13.63
N PHE A 196 12.96 -3.36 13.70
CA PHE A 196 14.02 -3.89 14.55
C PHE A 196 14.74 -5.08 13.91
N VAL A 197 16.03 -5.26 14.29
CA VAL A 197 16.87 -6.37 13.85
C VAL A 197 17.21 -7.23 15.08
N THR A 198 16.82 -8.51 15.03
CA THR A 198 17.07 -9.44 16.13
C THR A 198 18.53 -9.90 16.18
N LYS A 199 18.97 -10.36 17.35
CA LYS A 199 20.19 -11.18 17.47
C LYS A 199 19.94 -12.52 16.79
N HIS A 200 20.93 -13.05 16.07
CA HIS A 200 20.79 -14.32 15.37
C HIS A 200 20.98 -15.51 16.34
N GLN A 201 19.93 -15.83 17.09
CA GLN A 201 19.92 -16.92 18.08
C GLN A 201 18.49 -17.44 18.28
N PRO A 202 18.32 -18.72 18.71
CA PRO A 202 17.02 -19.27 19.05
C PRO A 202 16.29 -18.39 20.08
N GLY A 203 14.98 -18.19 19.88
CA GLY A 203 14.13 -17.38 20.75
C GLY A 203 14.27 -15.86 20.60
N ALA A 204 15.15 -15.34 19.74
CA ALA A 204 15.40 -13.90 19.63
C ALA A 204 14.18 -13.09 19.21
N LEU A 205 13.33 -13.59 18.32
CA LEU A 205 12.08 -12.93 17.94
C LEU A 205 11.09 -12.93 19.12
N HIS A 206 10.91 -14.07 19.78
CA HIS A 206 10.05 -14.17 20.96
C HIS A 206 10.46 -13.14 22.03
N ALA A 207 11.74 -13.10 22.37
CA ALA A 207 12.26 -12.14 23.34
C ALA A 207 12.04 -10.68 22.93
N ALA A 208 12.07 -10.37 21.63
CA ALA A 208 11.84 -9.02 21.12
C ALA A 208 10.37 -8.59 21.18
N ILE A 209 9.40 -9.52 21.04
CA ILE A 209 7.98 -9.17 21.09
C ILE A 209 7.34 -9.35 22.48
N GLU A 210 7.96 -10.12 23.38
CA GLU A 210 7.46 -10.35 24.73
C GLU A 210 7.18 -9.06 25.53
N PRO A 211 8.00 -7.99 25.45
CA PRO A 211 7.73 -6.74 26.18
C PRO A 211 6.36 -6.13 25.88
N PHE A 212 5.86 -6.24 24.63
CA PHE A 212 4.52 -5.75 24.26
C PHE A 212 3.43 -6.60 24.91
N ALA A 213 3.52 -7.92 24.81
CA ALA A 213 2.56 -8.84 25.40
C ALA A 213 2.50 -8.66 26.94
N ARG A 214 3.65 -8.53 27.61
CA ARG A 214 3.73 -8.30 29.06
C ARG A 214 3.14 -6.96 29.48
N ALA A 215 3.25 -5.95 28.62
CA ALA A 215 2.68 -4.62 28.82
C ALA A 215 1.18 -4.53 28.45
N GLY A 216 0.58 -5.60 27.93
CA GLY A 216 -0.81 -5.60 27.45
C GLY A 216 -1.01 -4.76 26.19
N LEU A 217 0.04 -4.52 25.41
CA LEU A 217 0.02 -3.75 24.17
C LEU A 217 -0.28 -4.65 22.97
N ASP A 218 -1.21 -4.21 22.13
CA ASP A 218 -1.58 -4.93 20.91
C ASP A 218 -0.55 -4.70 19.80
N LEU A 219 0.11 -5.78 19.38
CA LEU A 219 1.02 -5.81 18.24
C LEU A 219 0.22 -6.13 16.97
N GLN A 220 -0.28 -5.10 16.31
CA GLN A 220 -1.24 -5.19 15.21
C GLN A 220 -0.63 -5.72 13.91
N ARG A 221 0.65 -5.50 13.69
CA ARG A 221 1.35 -5.93 12.48
C ARG A 221 2.75 -6.39 12.79
N LEU A 222 3.20 -7.44 12.13
CA LEU A 222 4.58 -7.94 12.18
C LEU A 222 4.96 -8.54 10.82
N VAL A 223 5.89 -7.90 10.13
CA VAL A 223 6.37 -8.31 8.80
C VAL A 223 7.85 -8.59 8.86
N SER A 224 8.28 -9.77 8.40
CA SER A 224 9.70 -10.10 8.28
C SER A 224 10.24 -9.70 6.92
N ARG A 225 11.35 -8.97 6.87
CA ARG A 225 12.04 -8.59 5.64
C ARG A 225 13.50 -9.02 5.67
N PRO A 226 14.07 -9.52 4.56
CA PRO A 226 15.51 -9.78 4.48
C PRO A 226 16.28 -8.50 4.76
N LEU A 227 17.38 -8.61 5.46
CA LEU A 227 18.27 -7.47 5.69
C LEU A 227 19.22 -7.34 4.49
N PRO A 228 19.26 -6.18 3.81
CA PRO A 228 20.14 -5.98 2.65
C PRO A 228 21.60 -6.33 2.97
N ALA A 229 22.31 -6.91 2.00
CA ALA A 229 23.72 -7.29 2.09
C ALA A 229 24.09 -8.28 3.22
N THR A 230 23.12 -8.86 3.90
CA THR A 230 23.38 -9.81 5.01
C THR A 230 22.54 -11.09 4.80
N PRO A 231 23.03 -12.11 4.09
CA PRO A 231 22.29 -13.34 3.82
C PRO A 231 21.74 -13.98 5.11
N TRP A 232 20.46 -14.39 5.04
CA TRP A 232 19.76 -15.12 6.10
C TRP A 232 19.56 -14.32 7.40
N LYS A 233 19.76 -13.01 7.37
CA LYS A 233 19.35 -12.12 8.47
C LYS A 233 18.10 -11.34 8.09
N TYR A 234 17.29 -11.07 9.11
CA TYR A 234 15.99 -10.44 8.95
C TYR A 234 15.87 -9.21 9.84
N ARG A 235 15.23 -8.19 9.32
CA ARG A 235 14.58 -7.15 10.10
C ARG A 235 13.11 -7.47 10.22
N PHE A 236 12.48 -6.91 11.21
CA PHE A 236 11.05 -7.02 11.45
C PHE A 236 10.48 -5.61 11.49
N ASP A 237 9.47 -5.37 10.67
CA ASP A 237 8.70 -4.13 10.66
C ASP A 237 7.39 -4.41 11.39
N ALA A 238 7.07 -3.63 12.40
CA ALA A 238 5.96 -3.87 13.30
C ALA A 238 5.17 -2.60 13.58
N VAL A 239 3.89 -2.77 13.95
CA VAL A 239 3.02 -1.69 14.40
C VAL A 239 2.40 -2.10 15.74
N VAL A 240 2.50 -1.23 16.72
CA VAL A 240 1.86 -1.37 18.02
C VAL A 240 0.82 -0.27 18.23
N ALA A 241 -0.30 -0.60 18.84
CA ALA A 241 -1.26 0.38 19.31
C ALA A 241 -0.65 1.25 20.41
N GLY A 242 -0.83 2.57 20.32
CA GLY A 242 -0.40 3.55 21.30
C GLY A 242 0.72 4.47 20.83
N HIS A 243 0.85 5.59 21.55
CA HIS A 243 1.80 6.66 21.27
C HIS A 243 3.16 6.40 21.94
N PRO A 244 4.31 6.65 21.29
CA PRO A 244 5.62 6.32 21.84
C PRO A 244 6.03 7.19 23.05
N LEU A 245 5.31 8.29 23.31
CA LEU A 245 5.47 9.10 24.53
C LEU A 245 4.68 8.54 25.72
N ASP A 246 3.68 7.68 25.48
CA ASP A 246 3.02 6.94 26.55
C ASP A 246 4.07 6.13 27.36
N PRO A 247 4.06 6.21 28.69
CA PRO A 247 5.06 5.52 29.51
C PRO A 247 5.11 4.01 29.31
N VAL A 248 3.97 3.35 29.01
CA VAL A 248 3.88 1.90 28.81
C VAL A 248 4.51 1.53 27.45
N VAL A 249 4.11 2.20 26.35
CA VAL A 249 4.66 1.99 25.01
C VAL A 249 6.16 2.30 24.99
N ARG A 250 6.57 3.42 25.58
CA ARG A 250 7.97 3.83 25.69
C ARG A 250 8.80 2.81 26.48
N GLY A 251 8.24 2.26 27.56
CA GLY A 251 8.86 1.20 28.34
C GLY A 251 9.10 -0.05 27.51
N ALA A 252 8.09 -0.53 26.79
CA ALA A 252 8.20 -1.70 25.92
C ALA A 252 9.23 -1.49 24.81
N LEU A 253 9.18 -0.35 24.10
CA LEU A 253 10.16 -0.03 23.05
C LEU A 253 11.60 0.06 23.57
N ARG A 254 11.82 0.59 24.79
CA ARG A 254 13.13 0.60 25.45
C ARG A 254 13.62 -0.81 25.72
N ASP A 255 12.75 -1.69 26.23
CA ASP A 255 13.10 -3.08 26.53
C ASP A 255 13.45 -3.84 25.25
N VAL A 256 12.66 -3.67 24.17
CA VAL A 256 12.95 -4.24 22.84
C VAL A 256 14.31 -3.75 22.32
N ARG A 257 14.62 -2.46 22.49
CA ARG A 257 15.91 -1.89 22.06
C ARG A 257 17.09 -2.56 22.76
N ALA A 258 16.96 -2.92 24.04
CA ALA A 258 18.01 -3.63 24.80
C ALA A 258 18.19 -5.08 24.32
N LEU A 259 17.14 -5.72 23.80
CA LEU A 259 17.13 -7.11 23.36
C LEU A 259 17.51 -7.31 21.88
N THR A 260 17.46 -6.25 21.08
CA THR A 260 17.70 -6.28 19.64
C THR A 260 19.07 -5.68 19.28
N ARG A 261 19.49 -5.80 18.03
CA ARG A 261 20.69 -5.14 17.50
C ARG A 261 20.41 -3.69 17.12
N GLU A 262 19.24 -3.46 16.61
CA GLU A 262 18.76 -2.17 16.12
C GLU A 262 17.28 -2.07 16.39
N LEU A 263 16.82 -0.90 16.77
CA LEU A 263 15.41 -0.52 16.81
C LEU A 263 15.28 0.93 16.35
N ARG A 264 14.40 1.16 15.40
CA ARG A 264 14.06 2.48 14.89
C ARG A 264 12.54 2.64 14.87
N VAL A 265 12.02 3.74 15.41
CA VAL A 265 10.64 4.18 15.16
C VAL A 265 10.56 4.69 13.73
N VAL A 266 9.64 4.11 12.94
CA VAL A 266 9.46 4.40 11.52
C VAL A 266 8.29 5.36 11.31
N GLY A 267 7.40 5.52 12.29
CA GLY A 267 6.30 6.47 12.20
C GLY A 267 5.42 6.45 13.44
N VAL A 268 4.72 7.57 13.63
CA VAL A 268 3.61 7.71 14.57
C VAL A 268 2.48 8.37 13.81
N TYR A 269 1.30 7.77 13.83
CA TYR A 269 0.15 8.23 13.04
C TYR A 269 -1.16 7.74 13.66
N GLU A 270 -2.25 8.37 13.30
CA GLU A 270 -3.58 7.89 13.65
C GLU A 270 -3.93 6.65 12.82
N GLY A 271 -4.25 5.55 13.49
CA GLY A 271 -4.66 4.33 12.83
C GLY A 271 -6.05 4.47 12.21
N HIS A 272 -6.24 3.90 11.04
CA HIS A 272 -7.57 3.73 10.49
C HIS A 272 -8.33 2.70 11.33
N GLU A 273 -9.50 3.04 11.88
CA GLU A 273 -10.36 2.08 12.57
C GLU A 273 -10.92 1.10 11.52
N GLU A 274 -10.60 -0.17 11.68
CA GLU A 274 -11.24 -1.22 10.90
C GLU A 274 -12.67 -1.38 11.46
N GLU A 275 -13.69 -1.01 10.69
CA GLU A 275 -15.07 -1.42 11.01
C GLU A 275 -15.09 -2.96 11.01
N GLN A 276 -15.36 -3.52 12.20
CA GLN A 276 -15.46 -4.97 12.45
C GLN A 276 -16.74 -5.55 11.84
#